data_4b6ee6759ec13be77f064606f1f52aca
#
_entry.id   4b6ee6759ec13be77f064606f1f52aca
#
_cell.length_a   1.000
_cell.length_b   1.000
_cell.length_c   1.000
_cell.angle_alpha   90.00
_cell.angle_beta   90.00
_cell.angle_gamma   90.00
#
_symmetry.space_group_name_H-M   'P 1'
#
loop_
_entity.id
_entity.type
_entity.pdbx_description
1 polymer ?
#
loop_
_entity_poly.entity_id
_entity_poly.type
_entity_poly.pdbx_seq_one_letter_code
_entity_poly.pdbx_strand_id
1 'polypeptide(L)'
;EPLEPKWKGGYTELPPVEADLGYGPVTICCRYGSIRRSKKNAFYYKGNMASSGAEIRINGRAIQHGLCSEIWGKALHPSQNRFLAQIDILCDQAAALPNTKAAKNGLREDDAKVAALFSWIRANIPEPIKEEGREQMLVQMLAEKKSAEPGVLRVSTEKNLYQCLNLQIKSDLFVSTTEGVTLFEAKAGGSKAEDLYQLRMYHDGCVADDMEVREAVLIAQRHPDTVKALLAELNRQKDKKGRPYHFALTTWDEEGIALPPDAA
;
A
#
# COMPACT_ATOMS: atom_id res chain seq x y z
N GLU A 1 19.54 -23.46 -10.19
CA GLU A 1 19.08 -22.15 -10.70
C GLU A 1 19.16 -21.14 -9.55
N PRO A 2 19.67 -19.91 -9.80
CA PRO A 2 19.62 -18.88 -8.80
C PRO A 2 18.15 -18.55 -8.44
N LEU A 3 17.87 -18.41 -7.16
CA LEU A 3 16.56 -18.00 -6.66
C LEU A 3 16.28 -16.56 -7.10
N GLU A 4 15.33 -16.40 -8.01
CA GLU A 4 14.93 -15.10 -8.53
C GLU A 4 13.59 -14.67 -7.96
N PRO A 5 13.44 -13.39 -7.55
CA PRO A 5 12.16 -12.87 -7.11
C PRO A 5 11.16 -12.82 -8.28
N LYS A 6 9.90 -13.06 -7.99
CA LYS A 6 8.83 -12.83 -8.95
C LYS A 6 8.35 -11.39 -8.78
N TRP A 7 8.70 -10.54 -9.71
CA TRP A 7 8.32 -9.14 -9.71
C TRP A 7 6.83 -8.92 -10.02
N LYS A 8 6.25 -7.96 -9.36
CA LYS A 8 4.87 -7.51 -9.60
C LYS A 8 4.91 -6.27 -10.50
N GLY A 9 4.43 -6.41 -11.73
CA GLY A 9 4.44 -5.28 -12.68
C GLY A 9 5.81 -4.93 -13.27
N GLY A 10 6.85 -5.77 -13.02
CA GLY A 10 8.22 -5.51 -13.46
C GLY A 10 9.12 -4.95 -12.34
N TYR A 11 10.29 -4.52 -12.73
CA TYR A 11 11.29 -3.90 -11.85
C TYR A 11 12.03 -2.79 -12.59
N THR A 12 12.61 -1.86 -11.85
CA THR A 12 13.57 -0.90 -12.39
C THR A 12 14.97 -1.49 -12.25
N GLU A 13 15.72 -1.50 -13.32
CA GLU A 13 17.13 -1.90 -13.34
C GLU A 13 17.99 -0.67 -13.61
N LEU A 14 18.94 -0.42 -12.74
CA LEU A 14 19.92 0.63 -12.95
C LEU A 14 21.06 0.09 -13.82
N PRO A 15 21.60 0.89 -14.75
CA PRO A 15 22.83 0.52 -15.44
C PRO A 15 23.92 0.18 -14.43
N PRO A 16 24.79 -0.80 -14.70
CA PRO A 16 25.93 -1.07 -13.84
C PRO A 16 26.78 0.21 -13.61
N VAL A 17 27.07 0.53 -12.37
CA VAL A 17 27.79 1.75 -11.99
C VAL A 17 29.11 1.38 -11.34
N GLU A 18 30.21 1.97 -11.80
CA GLU A 18 31.45 1.94 -11.05
C GLU A 18 31.39 2.93 -9.87
N ALA A 19 31.67 2.43 -8.68
CA ALA A 19 31.70 3.19 -7.44
C ALA A 19 32.96 2.86 -6.66
N ASP A 20 33.47 3.84 -5.94
CA ASP A 20 34.55 3.62 -4.96
C ASP A 20 33.97 3.68 -3.54
N LEU A 21 34.02 2.57 -2.82
CA LEU A 21 33.59 2.48 -1.43
C LEU A 21 34.71 2.86 -0.46
N GLY A 22 35.75 3.53 -0.95
CA GLY A 22 36.90 4.01 -0.18
C GLY A 22 38.13 3.09 -0.23
N TYR A 23 38.08 1.96 -0.95
CA TYR A 23 39.16 0.97 -1.02
C TYR A 23 39.38 0.41 -2.44
N GLY A 24 39.04 1.19 -3.44
CA GLY A 24 39.14 0.83 -4.86
C GLY A 24 37.78 0.63 -5.54
N PRO A 25 37.79 0.58 -6.87
CA PRO A 25 36.56 0.53 -7.66
C PRO A 25 35.85 -0.82 -7.52
N VAL A 26 34.54 -0.76 -7.41
CA VAL A 26 33.62 -1.89 -7.49
C VAL A 26 32.53 -1.59 -8.51
N THR A 27 31.99 -2.61 -9.15
CA THR A 27 30.79 -2.45 -9.99
C THR A 27 29.55 -2.79 -9.19
N ILE A 28 28.60 -1.86 -9.14
CA ILE A 28 27.33 -2.09 -8.47
C ILE A 28 26.25 -2.30 -9.52
N CYS A 29 25.62 -3.48 -9.47
CA CYS A 29 24.43 -3.84 -10.23
C CYS A 29 23.22 -3.77 -9.32
N CYS A 30 22.17 -3.06 -9.73
CA CYS A 30 21.00 -2.89 -8.89
C CYS A 30 19.70 -3.02 -9.69
N ARG A 31 18.73 -3.72 -9.08
CA ARG A 31 17.34 -3.73 -9.54
C ARG A 31 16.40 -3.66 -8.36
N TYR A 32 15.31 -2.92 -8.51
CA TYR A 32 14.35 -2.75 -7.42
C TYR A 32 12.91 -2.67 -7.93
N GLY A 33 11.96 -3.03 -7.07
CA GLY A 33 10.53 -3.01 -7.39
C GLY A 33 9.73 -3.75 -6.34
N SER A 34 8.47 -4.01 -6.67
CA SER A 34 7.59 -4.84 -5.82
C SER A 34 7.65 -6.30 -6.23
N ILE A 35 7.66 -7.21 -5.25
CA ILE A 35 7.61 -8.65 -5.47
C ILE A 35 6.21 -9.21 -5.26
N ARG A 36 5.86 -10.27 -6.00
CA ARG A 36 4.62 -11.01 -5.80
C ARG A 36 4.71 -11.89 -4.56
N ARG A 37 3.63 -11.94 -3.77
CA ARG A 37 3.49 -12.97 -2.76
C ARG A 37 3.42 -14.33 -3.45
N SER A 38 4.30 -15.25 -3.10
CA SER A 38 4.31 -16.60 -3.65
C SER A 38 4.52 -17.63 -2.55
N LYS A 39 3.64 -18.62 -2.48
CA LYS A 39 3.80 -19.79 -1.61
C LYS A 39 5.00 -20.64 -2.02
N LYS A 40 5.39 -20.60 -3.32
CA LYS A 40 6.52 -21.38 -3.85
C LYS A 40 7.88 -20.76 -3.52
N ASN A 41 7.96 -19.46 -3.28
CA ASN A 41 9.18 -18.75 -2.88
C ASN A 41 9.32 -18.70 -1.35
N ALA A 42 9.01 -19.79 -0.68
CA ALA A 42 8.73 -19.83 0.73
C ALA A 42 9.89 -19.42 1.66
N PHE A 43 11.14 -19.35 1.18
CA PHE A 43 12.28 -19.06 2.04
C PHE A 43 12.86 -17.65 1.91
N TYR A 44 12.91 -17.04 0.72
CA TYR A 44 13.65 -15.80 0.49
C TYR A 44 12.78 -14.60 0.08
N TYR A 45 11.74 -14.80 -0.71
CA TYR A 45 10.94 -13.71 -1.27
C TYR A 45 9.46 -13.83 -0.91
N LYS A 46 9.17 -13.81 0.37
CA LYS A 46 7.80 -14.01 0.91
C LYS A 46 6.89 -12.79 0.79
N GLY A 47 7.45 -11.60 0.54
CA GLY A 47 6.72 -10.35 0.68
C GLY A 47 6.30 -10.10 2.14
N ASN A 48 7.18 -10.35 3.09
CA ASN A 48 7.07 -10.04 4.51
C ASN A 48 8.26 -9.18 4.97
N MET A 49 8.22 -8.67 6.18
CA MET A 49 9.27 -7.78 6.70
C MET A 49 10.69 -8.37 6.62
N ALA A 50 10.83 -9.67 6.84
CA ALA A 50 12.13 -10.32 6.84
C ALA A 50 12.76 -10.52 5.46
N SER A 51 11.96 -10.47 4.38
CA SER A 51 12.40 -10.68 3.01
C SER A 51 12.21 -9.44 2.12
N SER A 52 11.86 -8.31 2.70
CA SER A 52 11.63 -7.03 2.02
C SER A 52 12.71 -6.03 2.40
N GLY A 53 12.81 -4.93 1.68
CA GLY A 53 13.87 -3.94 1.85
C GLY A 53 15.03 -4.20 0.90
N ALA A 54 16.27 -4.03 1.36
CA ALA A 54 17.45 -4.28 0.54
C ALA A 54 18.03 -5.67 0.78
N GLU A 55 18.44 -6.31 -0.31
CA GLU A 55 19.24 -7.52 -0.37
C GLU A 55 20.60 -7.17 -0.94
N ILE A 56 21.65 -7.43 -0.16
CA ILE A 56 23.03 -7.21 -0.58
C ILE A 56 23.64 -8.53 -1.04
N ARG A 57 24.21 -8.51 -2.23
CA ARG A 57 24.96 -9.60 -2.82
C ARG A 57 26.41 -9.17 -3.01
N ILE A 58 27.30 -10.13 -2.99
CA ILE A 58 28.71 -9.97 -3.33
C ILE A 58 29.05 -11.07 -4.34
N ASN A 59 29.42 -10.67 -5.55
CA ASN A 59 29.72 -11.56 -6.66
C ASN A 59 28.63 -12.64 -6.87
N GLY A 60 27.37 -12.20 -6.93
CA GLY A 60 26.19 -13.04 -7.11
C GLY A 60 25.67 -13.77 -5.88
N ARG A 61 26.45 -13.78 -4.78
CA ARG A 61 26.06 -14.46 -3.54
C ARG A 61 25.29 -13.53 -2.61
N ALA A 62 24.06 -13.89 -2.24
CA ALA A 62 23.30 -13.18 -1.22
C ALA A 62 23.98 -13.27 0.14
N ILE A 63 24.24 -12.11 0.76
CA ILE A 63 24.93 -11.96 2.05
C ILE A 63 23.96 -11.58 3.14
N GLN A 64 23.07 -10.61 2.87
CA GLN A 64 22.13 -10.11 3.87
C GLN A 64 20.85 -9.60 3.22
N HIS A 65 19.73 -9.79 3.91
CA HIS A 65 18.39 -9.36 3.52
C HIS A 65 17.77 -8.44 4.57
N GLY A 66 16.70 -7.75 4.22
CA GLY A 66 15.86 -7.01 5.17
C GLY A 66 16.49 -5.72 5.68
N LEU A 67 17.50 -5.20 5.00
CA LEU A 67 18.26 -4.01 5.39
C LEU A 67 17.49 -2.70 5.14
N CYS A 68 16.31 -2.55 5.72
CA CYS A 68 15.54 -1.31 5.55
C CYS A 68 15.87 -0.27 6.61
N SER A 69 15.85 -0.66 7.88
CA SER A 69 16.17 0.22 9.01
C SER A 69 17.59 0.74 8.95
N GLU A 70 18.52 -0.12 8.56
CA GLU A 70 19.96 0.19 8.49
C GLU A 70 20.27 1.17 7.36
N ILE A 71 19.57 1.05 6.23
CA ILE A 71 19.80 1.90 5.06
C ILE A 71 19.00 3.19 5.16
N TRP A 72 17.70 3.14 5.38
CA TRP A 72 16.82 4.31 5.34
C TRP A 72 16.41 4.85 6.72
N GLY A 73 16.91 4.24 7.82
CA GLY A 73 16.60 4.70 9.18
C GLY A 73 15.14 4.53 9.59
N LYS A 74 14.37 3.73 8.85
CA LYS A 74 12.94 3.53 9.09
C LYS A 74 12.61 2.05 9.11
N ALA A 75 11.80 1.64 10.08
CA ALA A 75 11.20 0.30 10.06
C ALA A 75 10.20 0.19 8.91
N LEU A 76 10.22 -0.93 8.19
CA LEU A 76 9.23 -1.21 7.15
C LEU A 76 7.83 -1.29 7.77
N HIS A 77 6.90 -0.54 7.19
CA HIS A 77 5.49 -0.72 7.50
C HIS A 77 4.95 -1.96 6.75
N PRO A 78 3.95 -2.71 7.28
CA PRO A 78 3.36 -3.86 6.58
C PRO A 78 2.92 -3.60 5.15
N SER A 79 2.53 -2.37 4.81
CA SER A 79 2.17 -1.96 3.44
C SER A 79 3.37 -1.88 2.48
N GLN A 80 4.60 -1.90 2.99
CA GLN A 80 5.85 -1.83 2.22
C GLN A 80 6.53 -3.21 2.09
N ASN A 81 5.92 -4.26 2.63
CA ASN A 81 6.48 -5.61 2.71
C ASN A 81 6.77 -6.28 1.36
N ARG A 82 6.44 -5.63 0.25
CA ARG A 82 6.72 -6.15 -1.10
C ARG A 82 7.88 -5.46 -1.78
N PHE A 83 8.36 -4.35 -1.23
CA PHE A 83 9.51 -3.68 -1.81
C PHE A 83 10.76 -4.55 -1.65
N LEU A 84 11.49 -4.72 -2.73
CA LEU A 84 12.78 -5.39 -2.78
C LEU A 84 13.73 -4.58 -3.65
N ALA A 85 14.90 -4.26 -3.12
CA ALA A 85 16.05 -3.80 -3.88
C ALA A 85 17.15 -4.86 -3.78
N GLN A 86 17.57 -5.43 -4.92
CA GLN A 86 18.70 -6.33 -5.01
C GLN A 86 19.90 -5.55 -5.48
N ILE A 87 20.95 -5.55 -4.68
CA ILE A 87 22.20 -4.85 -4.94
C ILE A 87 23.32 -5.88 -4.97
N ASP A 88 23.95 -6.07 -6.10
CA ASP A 88 25.09 -6.96 -6.27
C ASP A 88 26.38 -6.16 -6.51
N ILE A 89 27.37 -6.40 -5.67
CA ILE A 89 28.67 -5.73 -5.71
C ILE A 89 29.65 -6.71 -6.34
N LEU A 90 30.11 -6.36 -7.54
CA LEU A 90 31.02 -7.17 -8.32
C LEU A 90 32.44 -6.60 -8.21
N CYS A 91 33.39 -7.40 -7.75
CA CYS A 91 34.80 -7.04 -7.72
C CYS A 91 35.66 -8.29 -7.48
N ASP A 92 36.77 -8.39 -8.20
CA ASP A 92 37.75 -9.46 -8.00
C ASP A 92 38.71 -9.18 -6.85
N GLN A 93 38.83 -7.90 -6.44
CA GLN A 93 39.73 -7.50 -5.34
C GLN A 93 38.96 -7.57 -4.01
N ALA A 94 39.27 -8.59 -3.21
CA ALA A 94 38.63 -8.78 -1.91
C ALA A 94 38.74 -7.56 -0.98
N ALA A 95 39.84 -6.78 -1.08
CA ALA A 95 40.06 -5.58 -0.29
C ALA A 95 39.05 -4.46 -0.55
N ALA A 96 38.53 -4.37 -1.77
CA ALA A 96 37.52 -3.36 -2.16
C ALA A 96 36.08 -3.75 -1.74
N LEU A 97 35.84 -5.04 -1.52
CA LEU A 97 34.51 -5.53 -1.12
C LEU A 97 34.19 -5.24 0.34
N PRO A 98 32.91 -4.98 0.68
CA PRO A 98 32.43 -4.89 2.05
C PRO A 98 32.75 -6.14 2.86
N ASN A 99 33.21 -5.97 4.10
CA ASN A 99 33.50 -7.09 4.97
C ASN A 99 32.24 -7.77 5.49
N THR A 100 32.28 -9.11 5.50
CA THR A 100 31.20 -9.91 6.08
C THR A 100 31.54 -10.35 7.51
N LYS A 101 30.51 -10.67 8.30
CA LYS A 101 30.70 -11.34 9.62
C LYS A 101 31.39 -12.69 9.40
N ALA A 102 32.11 -13.16 10.41
CA ALA A 102 32.87 -14.43 10.34
C ALA A 102 32.00 -15.62 9.88
N ALA A 103 30.73 -15.66 10.30
CA ALA A 103 29.75 -16.65 9.86
C ALA A 103 29.22 -16.44 8.42
N LYS A 104 29.66 -15.39 7.72
CA LYS A 104 29.24 -15.01 6.35
C LYS A 104 27.72 -14.85 6.17
N ASN A 105 27.01 -14.52 7.25
CA ASN A 105 25.55 -14.35 7.31
C ASN A 105 25.12 -12.89 7.47
N GLY A 106 25.99 -11.94 7.17
CA GLY A 106 25.70 -10.51 7.23
C GLY A 106 26.94 -9.66 7.02
N LEU A 107 26.73 -8.38 6.80
CA LEU A 107 27.75 -7.36 6.69
C LEU A 107 28.27 -6.96 8.08
N ARG A 108 29.50 -6.52 8.15
CA ARG A 108 30.03 -5.92 9.37
C ARG A 108 29.60 -4.48 9.51
N GLU A 109 28.84 -4.18 10.54
CA GLU A 109 28.23 -2.84 10.74
C GLU A 109 29.28 -1.75 11.03
N ASP A 110 30.44 -2.13 11.54
CA ASP A 110 31.59 -1.26 11.82
C ASP A 110 32.52 -1.01 10.61
N ASP A 111 32.18 -1.57 9.44
CA ASP A 111 32.98 -1.41 8.24
C ASP A 111 32.64 -0.10 7.50
N ALA A 112 33.63 0.76 7.28
CA ALA A 112 33.48 1.99 6.54
C ALA A 112 32.94 1.78 5.09
N LYS A 113 33.29 0.64 4.44
CA LYS A 113 32.78 0.27 3.12
C LYS A 113 31.27 -0.02 3.14
N VAL A 114 30.77 -0.62 4.23
CA VAL A 114 29.34 -0.85 4.42
C VAL A 114 28.61 0.48 4.59
N ALA A 115 29.16 1.42 5.35
CA ALA A 115 28.60 2.75 5.50
C ALA A 115 28.56 3.52 4.17
N ALA A 116 29.64 3.42 3.38
CA ALA A 116 29.70 4.01 2.03
C ALA A 116 28.69 3.37 1.07
N LEU A 117 28.55 2.05 1.10
CA LEU A 117 27.54 1.32 0.33
C LEU A 117 26.10 1.78 0.68
N PHE A 118 25.78 1.86 1.98
CA PHE A 118 24.45 2.31 2.41
C PHE A 118 24.18 3.76 2.00
N SER A 119 25.19 4.61 2.00
CA SER A 119 25.08 5.98 1.51
C SER A 119 24.83 6.02 -0.01
N TRP A 120 25.53 5.18 -0.76
CA TRP A 120 25.29 5.05 -2.21
C TRP A 120 23.86 4.57 -2.48
N ILE A 121 23.37 3.55 -1.74
CA ILE A 121 22.00 3.03 -1.90
C ILE A 121 20.99 4.15 -1.65
N ARG A 122 21.12 4.92 -0.57
CA ARG A 122 20.21 6.05 -0.28
C ARG A 122 20.18 7.11 -1.37
N ALA A 123 21.31 7.34 -2.03
CA ALA A 123 21.40 8.33 -3.08
C ALA A 123 20.81 7.88 -4.43
N ASN A 124 20.78 6.57 -4.70
CA ASN A 124 20.47 6.03 -6.02
C ASN A 124 19.17 5.19 -6.06
N ILE A 125 18.70 4.71 -4.92
CA ILE A 125 17.51 3.86 -4.83
C ILE A 125 16.45 4.58 -3.99
N PRO A 126 15.21 4.72 -4.49
CA PRO A 126 14.16 5.37 -3.71
C PRO A 126 13.87 4.59 -2.42
N GLU A 127 13.45 5.32 -1.39
CA GLU A 127 12.93 4.69 -0.17
C GLU A 127 11.74 3.78 -0.50
N PRO A 128 11.55 2.68 0.27
CA PRO A 128 10.35 1.87 0.14
C PRO A 128 9.09 2.73 0.29
N ILE A 129 8.33 2.86 -0.79
CA ILE A 129 7.05 3.56 -0.77
C ILE A 129 5.95 2.62 -0.30
N LYS A 130 4.93 3.21 0.34
CA LYS A 130 3.71 2.52 0.70
C LYS A 130 3.03 2.06 -0.60
N GLU A 131 2.90 0.74 -0.81
CA GLU A 131 1.97 0.27 -1.85
C GLU A 131 0.56 0.70 -1.47
N GLU A 132 -0.05 1.51 -2.29
CA GLU A 132 -1.48 1.74 -2.17
C GLU A 132 -2.19 0.40 -2.36
N GLY A 133 -2.99 0.03 -1.38
CA GLY A 133 -3.82 -1.16 -1.50
C GLY A 133 -4.77 -1.00 -2.70
N ARG A 134 -5.14 -2.11 -3.35
CA ARG A 134 -6.11 -2.09 -4.47
C ARG A 134 -7.35 -1.27 -4.15
N GLU A 135 -7.83 -1.34 -2.93
CA GLU A 135 -8.98 -0.59 -2.44
C GLU A 135 -8.73 0.92 -2.41
N GLN A 136 -7.55 1.35 -1.92
CA GLN A 136 -7.17 2.77 -1.92
C GLN A 136 -7.02 3.33 -3.34
N MET A 137 -6.45 2.55 -4.28
CA MET A 137 -6.36 2.96 -5.68
C MET A 137 -7.76 3.14 -6.29
N LEU A 138 -8.69 2.23 -6.03
CA LEU A 138 -10.06 2.32 -6.50
C LEU A 138 -10.80 3.52 -5.88
N VAL A 139 -10.61 3.76 -4.58
CA VAL A 139 -11.15 4.95 -3.90
C VAL A 139 -10.60 6.24 -4.50
N GLN A 140 -9.30 6.28 -4.83
CA GLN A 140 -8.70 7.44 -5.47
C GLN A 140 -9.31 7.69 -6.86
N MET A 141 -9.47 6.65 -7.68
CA MET A 141 -10.11 6.77 -8.99
C MET A 141 -11.58 7.25 -8.87
N LEU A 142 -12.30 6.76 -7.86
CA LEU A 142 -13.66 7.23 -7.57
C LEU A 142 -13.66 8.69 -7.13
N ALA A 143 -12.72 9.10 -6.28
CA ALA A 143 -12.58 10.48 -5.82
C ALA A 143 -12.31 11.45 -6.97
N GLU A 144 -11.44 11.08 -7.92
CA GLU A 144 -11.16 11.85 -9.12
C GLU A 144 -12.40 12.00 -10.00
N LYS A 145 -13.12 10.89 -10.22
CA LYS A 145 -14.38 10.92 -10.97
C LYS A 145 -15.41 11.83 -10.30
N LYS A 146 -15.66 11.63 -8.99
CA LYS A 146 -16.66 12.41 -8.23
C LYS A 146 -16.30 13.89 -8.15
N SER A 147 -15.03 14.23 -8.12
CA SER A 147 -14.59 15.64 -8.11
C SER A 147 -14.87 16.37 -9.43
N ALA A 148 -15.01 15.65 -10.53
CA ALA A 148 -15.37 16.19 -11.83
C ALA A 148 -16.90 16.34 -12.06
N GLU A 149 -17.74 15.82 -11.14
CA GLU A 149 -19.19 15.87 -11.26
C GLU A 149 -19.71 17.30 -10.98
N PRO A 150 -20.70 17.80 -11.78
CA PRO A 150 -21.31 19.10 -11.53
C PRO A 150 -21.97 19.18 -10.15
N GLY A 151 -21.79 20.32 -9.46
CA GLY A 151 -22.41 20.57 -8.15
C GLY A 151 -21.65 19.97 -6.96
N VAL A 152 -20.57 19.27 -7.19
CA VAL A 152 -19.68 18.80 -6.12
C VAL A 152 -18.85 19.97 -5.59
N LEU A 153 -18.93 20.21 -4.29
CA LEU A 153 -18.21 21.26 -3.58
C LEU A 153 -16.86 20.77 -3.05
N ARG A 154 -16.85 19.52 -2.58
CA ARG A 154 -15.65 18.93 -1.97
C ARG A 154 -15.68 17.41 -2.05
N VAL A 155 -14.53 16.82 -2.33
CA VAL A 155 -14.25 15.39 -2.20
C VAL A 155 -13.11 15.20 -1.22
N SER A 156 -13.21 14.22 -0.32
CA SER A 156 -12.15 13.90 0.64
C SER A 156 -12.09 12.39 0.87
N THR A 157 -10.93 11.81 0.73
CA THR A 157 -10.64 10.45 1.19
C THR A 157 -10.30 10.47 2.67
N GLU A 158 -10.60 9.39 3.38
CA GLU A 158 -10.30 9.25 4.84
C GLU A 158 -10.81 10.43 5.70
N LYS A 159 -12.03 10.93 5.43
CA LYS A 159 -12.62 12.02 6.21
C LYS A 159 -12.97 11.54 7.63
N ASN A 160 -12.44 12.22 8.65
CA ASN A 160 -12.82 11.99 10.05
C ASN A 160 -14.28 12.38 10.30
N LEU A 161 -15.01 11.48 10.94
CA LEU A 161 -16.40 11.59 11.38
C LEU A 161 -16.45 11.52 12.90
N TYR A 162 -17.64 11.81 13.51
CA TYR A 162 -17.80 11.93 14.95
C TYR A 162 -16.82 12.92 15.58
N GLN A 163 -16.56 14.03 14.92
CA GLN A 163 -15.66 15.06 15.43
C GLN A 163 -16.18 15.64 16.77
N CYS A 164 -17.49 15.74 16.92
CA CYS A 164 -18.13 16.15 18.18
C CYS A 164 -17.79 15.25 19.38
N LEU A 165 -17.40 14.00 19.15
CA LEU A 165 -16.99 13.03 20.17
C LEU A 165 -15.46 12.80 20.18
N ASN A 166 -14.70 13.50 19.36
CA ASN A 166 -13.25 13.32 19.18
C ASN A 166 -12.84 11.86 18.83
N LEU A 167 -13.69 11.16 18.06
CA LEU A 167 -13.39 9.81 17.59
C LEU A 167 -12.64 9.87 16.26
N GLN A 168 -11.73 8.90 16.04
CA GLN A 168 -10.96 8.78 14.81
C GLN A 168 -11.59 7.72 13.87
N ILE A 169 -12.85 7.92 13.51
CA ILE A 169 -13.56 7.09 12.55
C ILE A 169 -13.50 7.78 11.20
N LYS A 170 -13.02 7.09 10.18
CA LYS A 170 -12.82 7.65 8.85
C LYS A 170 -13.69 6.95 7.84
N SER A 171 -14.38 7.72 6.99
CA SER A 171 -15.02 7.18 5.77
C SER A 171 -13.98 7.02 4.67
N ASP A 172 -14.16 6.02 3.80
CA ASP A 172 -13.25 5.82 2.66
C ASP A 172 -13.34 6.98 1.68
N LEU A 173 -14.56 7.45 1.36
CA LEU A 173 -14.78 8.63 0.55
C LEU A 173 -15.96 9.45 1.06
N PHE A 174 -15.78 10.75 1.06
CA PHE A 174 -16.76 11.77 1.47
C PHE A 174 -16.92 12.77 0.32
N VAL A 175 -18.14 12.92 -0.18
CA VAL A 175 -18.49 13.86 -1.24
C VAL A 175 -19.53 14.85 -0.71
N SER A 176 -19.21 16.13 -0.72
CA SER A 176 -20.12 17.20 -0.32
C SER A 176 -20.65 17.95 -1.54
N THR A 177 -21.96 18.17 -1.56
CA THR A 177 -22.67 18.96 -2.57
C THR A 177 -23.51 20.03 -1.90
N THR A 178 -24.20 20.86 -2.67
CA THR A 178 -25.18 21.83 -2.14
C THR A 178 -26.42 21.16 -1.54
N GLU A 179 -26.67 19.89 -1.86
CA GLU A 179 -27.83 19.11 -1.42
C GLU A 179 -27.53 18.22 -0.19
N GLY A 180 -26.27 18.21 0.26
CA GLY A 180 -25.84 17.39 1.39
C GLY A 180 -24.61 16.53 1.06
N VAL A 181 -24.41 15.51 1.88
CA VAL A 181 -23.24 14.65 1.84
C VAL A 181 -23.58 13.27 1.30
N THR A 182 -22.76 12.76 0.38
CA THR A 182 -22.72 11.34 0.01
C THR A 182 -21.46 10.69 0.60
N LEU A 183 -21.66 9.57 1.29
CA LEU A 183 -20.60 8.77 1.91
C LEU A 183 -20.38 7.49 1.11
N PHE A 184 -19.14 7.05 1.06
CA PHE A 184 -18.82 5.75 0.46
C PHE A 184 -18.02 4.89 1.45
N GLU A 185 -18.40 3.62 1.52
CA GLU A 185 -17.60 2.52 2.00
C GLU A 185 -17.19 1.68 0.80
N ALA A 186 -15.91 1.41 0.64
CA ALA A 186 -15.35 0.78 -0.53
C ALA A 186 -14.76 -0.60 -0.22
N LYS A 187 -15.02 -1.56 -1.09
CA LYS A 187 -14.40 -2.89 -1.03
C LYS A 187 -13.87 -3.28 -2.40
N ALA A 188 -12.59 -3.62 -2.48
CA ALA A 188 -11.97 -4.06 -3.74
C ALA A 188 -12.53 -5.40 -4.27
N GLY A 189 -13.09 -6.22 -3.38
CA GLY A 189 -13.70 -7.52 -3.69
C GLY A 189 -15.22 -7.54 -3.48
N GLY A 190 -15.76 -8.68 -3.03
CA GLY A 190 -17.17 -8.77 -2.65
C GLY A 190 -17.46 -8.14 -1.30
N SER A 191 -18.61 -7.48 -1.19
CA SER A 191 -19.07 -6.91 0.07
C SER A 191 -19.60 -7.96 1.06
N LYS A 192 -19.70 -7.57 2.33
CA LYS A 192 -20.20 -8.38 3.43
C LYS A 192 -21.22 -7.57 4.25
N ALA A 193 -21.94 -8.26 5.14
CA ALA A 193 -22.93 -7.62 6.03
C ALA A 193 -22.28 -6.56 6.95
N GLU A 194 -21.06 -6.83 7.44
CA GLU A 194 -20.32 -5.91 8.30
C GLU A 194 -20.04 -4.56 7.64
N ASP A 195 -19.84 -4.54 6.32
CA ASP A 195 -19.55 -3.32 5.56
C ASP A 195 -20.76 -2.36 5.57
N LEU A 196 -22.01 -2.87 5.58
CA LEU A 196 -23.21 -2.05 5.75
C LEU A 196 -23.32 -1.44 7.16
N TYR A 197 -22.91 -2.15 8.20
CA TYR A 197 -22.86 -1.60 9.54
C TYR A 197 -21.76 -0.54 9.68
N GLN A 198 -20.64 -0.71 8.99
CA GLN A 198 -19.59 0.29 8.91
C GLN A 198 -20.12 1.55 8.21
N LEU A 199 -20.81 1.40 7.09
CA LEU A 199 -21.45 2.50 6.36
C LEU A 199 -22.50 3.22 7.23
N ARG A 200 -23.31 2.46 8.00
CA ARG A 200 -24.24 3.03 8.98
C ARG A 200 -23.52 3.85 10.06
N MET A 201 -22.42 3.34 10.57
CA MET A 201 -21.61 4.08 11.55
C MET A 201 -21.11 5.41 10.95
N TYR A 202 -20.72 5.44 9.68
CA TYR A 202 -20.35 6.69 9.00
C TYR A 202 -21.52 7.66 8.87
N HIS A 203 -22.68 7.18 8.47
CA HIS A 203 -23.90 7.98 8.41
C HIS A 203 -24.21 8.61 9.78
N ASP A 204 -24.26 7.78 10.84
CA ASP A 204 -24.57 8.22 12.18
C ASP A 204 -23.53 9.22 12.71
N GLY A 205 -22.27 9.10 12.28
CA GLY A 205 -21.20 10.04 12.58
C GLY A 205 -21.41 11.41 11.95
N CYS A 206 -21.79 11.45 10.66
CA CYS A 206 -22.16 12.71 10.01
C CYS A 206 -23.37 13.36 10.67
N VAL A 207 -24.39 12.59 11.01
CA VAL A 207 -25.58 13.09 11.72
C VAL A 207 -25.22 13.62 13.11
N ALA A 208 -24.23 13.01 13.80
CA ALA A 208 -23.72 13.48 15.07
C ALA A 208 -22.97 14.81 14.95
N ASP A 209 -22.27 15.02 13.84
CA ASP A 209 -21.54 16.24 13.50
C ASP A 209 -22.44 17.28 12.80
N ASP A 210 -23.78 17.14 12.89
CA ASP A 210 -24.82 18.02 12.31
C ASP A 210 -24.75 18.15 10.78
N MET A 211 -24.16 17.19 10.10
CA MET A 211 -24.17 17.14 8.64
C MET A 211 -25.45 16.48 8.10
N GLU A 212 -25.93 16.95 6.96
CA GLU A 212 -27.04 16.32 6.25
C GLU A 212 -26.52 15.27 5.30
N VAL A 213 -26.89 14.00 5.56
CA VAL A 213 -26.52 12.88 4.70
C VAL A 213 -27.61 12.65 3.69
N ARG A 214 -27.30 12.86 2.43
CA ARG A 214 -28.18 12.58 1.30
C ARG A 214 -28.27 11.10 1.02
N GLU A 215 -27.11 10.45 0.98
CA GLU A 215 -26.98 9.04 0.66
C GLU A 215 -25.69 8.46 1.24
N ALA A 216 -25.70 7.17 1.55
CA ALA A 216 -24.52 6.43 1.91
C ALA A 216 -24.41 5.14 1.05
N VAL A 217 -23.32 4.99 0.35
CA VAL A 217 -23.13 4.02 -0.73
C VAL A 217 -22.08 3.00 -0.37
N LEU A 218 -22.42 1.72 -0.42
CA LEU A 218 -21.44 0.64 -0.37
C LEU A 218 -21.05 0.26 -1.81
N ILE A 219 -19.80 0.53 -2.17
CA ILE A 219 -19.24 0.18 -3.47
C ILE A 219 -18.35 -1.03 -3.38
N ALA A 220 -18.55 -2.02 -4.25
CA ALA A 220 -17.77 -3.26 -4.26
C ALA A 220 -17.72 -3.87 -5.67
N GLN A 221 -16.91 -4.90 -5.87
CA GLN A 221 -16.91 -5.66 -7.12
C GLN A 221 -18.25 -6.41 -7.33
N ARG A 222 -18.85 -6.90 -6.23
CA ARG A 222 -20.12 -7.62 -6.23
C ARG A 222 -20.81 -7.54 -4.87
N HIS A 223 -22.12 -7.65 -4.86
CA HIS A 223 -22.94 -7.69 -3.66
C HIS A 223 -23.72 -9.01 -3.58
N PRO A 224 -23.47 -9.84 -2.55
CA PRO A 224 -24.28 -11.02 -2.28
C PRO A 224 -25.75 -10.68 -1.96
N ASP A 225 -26.68 -11.60 -2.21
CA ASP A 225 -28.10 -11.36 -1.95
C ASP A 225 -28.41 -11.13 -0.47
N THR A 226 -27.60 -11.69 0.42
CA THR A 226 -27.68 -11.42 1.87
C THR A 226 -27.40 -9.97 2.21
N VAL A 227 -26.47 -9.32 1.52
CA VAL A 227 -26.19 -7.87 1.67
C VAL A 227 -27.33 -7.04 1.13
N LYS A 228 -27.91 -7.41 -0.02
CA LYS A 228 -29.07 -6.71 -0.58
C LYS A 228 -30.30 -6.78 0.34
N ALA A 229 -30.53 -7.96 0.94
CA ALA A 229 -31.62 -8.14 1.91
C ALA A 229 -31.42 -7.29 3.17
N LEU A 230 -30.19 -7.27 3.71
CA LEU A 230 -29.86 -6.44 4.87
C LEU A 230 -29.99 -4.94 4.57
N LEU A 231 -29.55 -4.49 3.39
CA LEU A 231 -29.72 -3.10 2.96
C LEU A 231 -31.19 -2.69 2.97
N ALA A 232 -32.08 -3.52 2.43
CA ALA A 232 -33.52 -3.26 2.42
C ALA A 232 -34.09 -3.14 3.85
N GLU A 233 -33.58 -3.94 4.78
CA GLU A 233 -33.99 -3.86 6.19
C GLU A 233 -33.47 -2.60 6.89
N LEU A 234 -32.21 -2.22 6.63
CA LEU A 234 -31.64 -1.00 7.19
C LEU A 234 -32.35 0.26 6.67
N ASN A 235 -32.74 0.30 5.41
CA ASN A 235 -33.48 1.43 4.83
C ASN A 235 -34.93 1.60 5.38
N ARG A 236 -35.47 0.59 6.08
CA ARG A 236 -36.73 0.72 6.84
C ARG A 236 -36.55 1.38 8.19
N GLN A 237 -35.33 1.47 8.67
CA GLN A 237 -34.98 2.06 9.96
C GLN A 237 -34.79 3.58 9.85
N LYS A 238 -34.71 4.24 10.98
CA LYS A 238 -34.51 5.69 11.08
C LYS A 238 -33.25 5.98 11.88
N ASP A 239 -32.60 7.09 11.52
CA ASP A 239 -31.49 7.64 12.30
C ASP A 239 -31.96 8.22 13.64
N LYS A 240 -31.02 8.70 14.45
CA LYS A 240 -31.30 9.32 15.76
C LYS A 240 -32.10 10.63 15.69
N LYS A 241 -32.20 11.25 14.50
CA LYS A 241 -33.05 12.43 14.23
C LYS A 241 -34.41 12.07 13.64
N GLY A 242 -34.72 10.77 13.53
CA GLY A 242 -36.00 10.25 13.03
C GLY A 242 -36.13 10.24 11.51
N ARG A 243 -35.05 10.47 10.75
CA ARG A 243 -35.03 10.45 9.29
C ARG A 243 -34.73 9.03 8.79
N PRO A 244 -35.33 8.59 7.68
CA PRO A 244 -35.00 7.29 7.10
C PRO A 244 -33.53 7.24 6.65
N TYR A 245 -32.93 6.08 6.75
CA TYR A 245 -31.64 5.85 6.10
C TYR A 245 -31.82 5.76 4.58
N HIS A 246 -30.86 6.30 3.84
CA HIS A 246 -30.73 6.18 2.40
C HIS A 246 -29.42 5.49 2.06
N PHE A 247 -29.41 4.16 2.20
CA PHE A 247 -28.25 3.35 1.82
C PHE A 247 -28.44 2.80 0.41
N ALA A 248 -27.37 2.80 -0.37
CA ALA A 248 -27.33 2.25 -1.73
C ALA A 248 -26.18 1.25 -1.89
N LEU A 249 -26.29 0.40 -2.89
CA LEU A 249 -25.23 -0.47 -3.38
C LEU A 249 -24.89 -0.06 -4.79
N THR A 250 -23.60 -0.03 -5.10
CA THR A 250 -23.12 0.11 -6.48
C THR A 250 -21.88 -0.75 -6.69
N THR A 251 -21.53 -1.01 -7.92
CA THR A 251 -20.32 -1.75 -8.28
C THR A 251 -19.32 -0.82 -8.96
N TRP A 252 -18.05 -1.23 -8.94
CA TRP A 252 -17.00 -0.50 -9.66
C TRP A 252 -17.29 -0.39 -11.14
N ASP A 253 -17.90 -1.42 -11.73
CA ASP A 253 -18.31 -1.46 -13.13
C ASP A 253 -19.44 -0.46 -13.43
N GLU A 254 -20.47 -0.38 -12.59
CA GLU A 254 -21.54 0.63 -12.69
C GLU A 254 -21.00 2.05 -12.55
N GLU A 255 -19.98 2.26 -11.75
CA GLU A 255 -19.26 3.54 -11.68
C GLU A 255 -18.27 3.74 -12.85
N GLY A 256 -18.14 2.80 -13.78
CA GLY A 256 -17.22 2.88 -14.93
C GLY A 256 -15.74 2.85 -14.50
N ILE A 257 -15.45 2.29 -13.34
CA ILE A 257 -14.09 2.17 -12.81
C ILE A 257 -13.58 0.76 -13.09
N ALA A 258 -12.60 0.66 -13.99
CA ALA A 258 -11.98 -0.62 -14.32
C ALA A 258 -11.20 -1.16 -13.12
N LEU A 259 -11.51 -2.38 -12.73
CA LEU A 259 -10.73 -3.06 -11.69
C LEU A 259 -9.30 -3.28 -12.19
N PRO A 260 -8.27 -2.86 -11.43
CA PRO A 260 -6.90 -3.22 -11.78
C PRO A 260 -6.79 -4.75 -11.84
N PRO A 261 -6.05 -5.29 -12.84
CA PRO A 261 -5.91 -6.72 -13.00
C PRO A 261 -5.50 -7.36 -11.68
N ASP A 262 -6.11 -8.48 -11.32
CA ASP A 262 -5.73 -9.21 -10.12
C ASP A 262 -4.23 -9.44 -10.17
N ALA A 263 -3.53 -8.99 -9.14
CA ALA A 263 -2.15 -9.37 -8.92
C ALA A 263 -2.18 -10.88 -8.62
N ALA A 264 -2.13 -11.69 -9.69
CA ALA A 264 -2.12 -13.14 -9.65
C ALA A 264 -0.92 -13.67 -8.85
#